data_a876bdf977356651cb6e6a585bf59762
#
_entry.id   a876bdf977356651cb6e6a585bf59762
#
_cell.length_a   1.000
_cell.length_b   1.000
_cell.length_c   1.000
_cell.angle_alpha   90.00
_cell.angle_beta   90.00
_cell.angle_gamma   90.00
#
_symmetry.space_group_name_H-M   'P 1'
#
loop_
_entity.id
_entity.type
_entity.pdbx_description
1 polymer ?
#
loop_
_entity_poly.entity_id
_entity_poly.type
_entity_poly.pdbx_seq_one_letter_code
_entity_poly.pdbx_strand_id
1 'polypeptide(L)'
;MARNVVILQAANSAVDLARLLVAEQWQSRRATHPDQIAATVNGWSCHVGIVVFDGSLPCSANEFADTIADSAMEWIAIIPAHSACDRSIARALSSSFFDYHTLPVDPRRLLYCVGHAHGKVLLRRTVRTPVESLEGRYGMVGGSKQMLALYGEIEKIMRARAPVLIAGESGVGKELAALAVHRGSTTHGAPFVTVNCGAIPETLIESLLFGHEKGAFTGAHDKQIGSIEAANGGTIFFDEIGDLPLGSQASLLRFLQESTVVRVGSTRMMHIDVRIVAATHVDLDSAVRAGRFREDLYYRLNVLHVKVPPLRERGDDVILLARHFFQGNRVGGAPGLRGFADDALKAMQRHQWPGNVRELFNRVQRGMVMCDGPLITASDLFLGAGGGAGNLVSLATARNGMERGLVQAALVRTGYNVAAAARDLNISRVTLYRMLRRLAIRPKREINGVEPLGVLTAGAVREEVR
;
A
#
# COMPACT_ATOMS: atom_id res chain seq x y z
N MET A 1 28.23 -17.47 20.05
CA MET A 1 26.97 -16.72 20.14
C MET A 1 26.19 -17.23 21.34
N ALA A 2 25.56 -16.34 22.11
CA ALA A 2 24.80 -16.77 23.29
C ALA A 2 23.56 -17.59 22.88
N ARG A 3 23.40 -18.77 23.50
CA ARG A 3 22.25 -19.68 23.30
C ARG A 3 21.15 -19.32 24.31
N ASN A 4 20.25 -18.43 23.94
CA ASN A 4 19.24 -17.87 24.82
C ASN A 4 17.85 -18.39 24.48
N VAL A 5 17.07 -18.79 25.50
CA VAL A 5 15.70 -19.31 25.38
C VAL A 5 14.81 -18.62 26.41
N VAL A 6 13.65 -18.17 26.00
CA VAL A 6 12.60 -17.74 26.92
C VAL A 6 11.61 -18.88 27.15
N ILE A 7 11.24 -19.13 28.39
CA ILE A 7 10.30 -20.18 28.78
C ILE A 7 9.06 -19.51 29.33
N LEU A 8 7.92 -19.72 28.67
CA LEU A 8 6.62 -19.31 29.19
C LEU A 8 5.95 -20.52 29.85
N GLN A 9 5.88 -20.50 31.16
CA GLN A 9 5.19 -21.54 31.94
C GLN A 9 4.68 -20.99 33.26
N ALA A 10 3.57 -21.53 33.75
CA ALA A 10 3.01 -21.12 35.03
C ALA A 10 3.99 -21.36 36.20
N ALA A 11 3.83 -20.61 37.27
CA ALA A 11 4.70 -20.71 38.45
C ALA A 11 4.63 -22.11 39.13
N ASN A 12 3.49 -22.77 39.04
CA ASN A 12 3.20 -24.07 39.61
C ASN A 12 3.36 -25.26 38.64
N SER A 13 3.91 -24.99 37.45
CA SER A 13 4.17 -26.08 36.47
C SER A 13 5.18 -27.08 37.00
N ALA A 14 4.86 -28.39 36.87
CA ALA A 14 5.71 -29.50 37.30
C ALA A 14 6.91 -29.75 36.38
N VAL A 15 7.01 -29.08 35.25
CA VAL A 15 8.05 -29.30 34.22
C VAL A 15 9.25 -28.42 34.48
N ASP A 16 10.39 -28.96 34.85
CA ASP A 16 11.64 -28.22 35.06
C ASP A 16 12.51 -28.19 33.78
N LEU A 17 12.15 -27.31 32.87
CA LEU A 17 12.88 -27.13 31.59
C LEU A 17 14.21 -26.40 31.79
N ALA A 18 14.34 -25.57 32.81
CA ALA A 18 15.55 -24.79 33.03
C ALA A 18 16.77 -25.68 33.28
N ARG A 19 16.63 -26.76 34.07
CA ARG A 19 17.70 -27.73 34.29
C ARG A 19 18.15 -28.44 33.04
N LEU A 20 17.20 -28.82 32.16
CA LEU A 20 17.50 -29.48 30.90
C LEU A 20 18.29 -28.58 29.96
N LEU A 21 17.94 -27.31 29.89
CA LEU A 21 18.58 -26.34 29.03
C LEU A 21 19.99 -25.95 29.50
N VAL A 22 20.18 -25.79 30.80
CA VAL A 22 21.49 -25.46 31.40
C VAL A 22 22.54 -26.55 31.14
N ALA A 23 22.16 -27.84 31.16
CA ALA A 23 23.03 -28.96 30.87
C ALA A 23 23.70 -28.86 29.48
N GLU A 24 23.08 -28.21 28.51
CA GLU A 24 23.55 -28.02 27.14
C GLU A 24 23.98 -26.55 26.85
N GLN A 25 24.35 -25.83 27.89
CA GLN A 25 24.86 -24.45 27.83
C GLN A 25 23.86 -23.42 27.26
N TRP A 26 22.54 -23.69 27.40
CA TRP A 26 21.51 -22.70 27.10
C TRP A 26 21.24 -21.83 28.33
N GLN A 27 21.17 -20.52 28.11
CA GLN A 27 20.67 -19.58 29.12
C GLN A 27 19.16 -19.44 28.99
N SER A 28 18.43 -19.59 30.08
CA SER A 28 16.98 -19.45 30.06
C SER A 28 16.49 -18.35 30.99
N ARG A 29 15.44 -17.62 30.53
CA ARG A 29 14.65 -16.73 31.38
C ARG A 29 13.20 -17.21 31.37
N ARG A 30 12.54 -17.07 32.50
CA ARG A 30 11.16 -17.52 32.69
C ARG A 30 10.20 -16.35 32.67
N ALA A 31 9.09 -16.47 31.94
CA ALA A 31 7.90 -15.65 32.01
C ALA A 31 6.73 -16.51 32.51
N THR A 32 5.82 -15.94 33.27
CA THR A 32 4.62 -16.62 33.78
C THR A 32 3.35 -16.18 33.11
N HIS A 33 3.41 -15.08 32.34
CA HIS A 33 2.30 -14.52 31.58
C HIS A 33 2.80 -14.05 30.20
N PRO A 34 2.00 -14.16 29.12
CA PRO A 34 2.40 -13.71 27.78
C PRO A 34 2.87 -12.24 27.74
N ASP A 35 2.23 -11.33 28.46
CA ASP A 35 2.58 -9.90 28.49
C ASP A 35 3.98 -9.64 29.06
N GLN A 36 4.54 -10.57 29.83
CA GLN A 36 5.88 -10.45 30.40
C GLN A 36 6.99 -10.81 29.40
N ILE A 37 6.66 -11.42 28.27
CA ILE A 37 7.65 -11.89 27.29
C ILE A 37 8.49 -10.73 26.80
N ALA A 38 7.86 -9.62 26.38
CA ALA A 38 8.57 -8.45 25.87
C ALA A 38 9.55 -7.86 26.90
N ALA A 39 9.13 -7.76 28.15
CA ALA A 39 9.97 -7.28 29.25
C ALA A 39 11.11 -8.28 29.56
N THR A 40 10.83 -9.59 29.52
CA THR A 40 11.79 -10.66 29.82
C THR A 40 12.92 -10.74 28.80
N VAL A 41 12.63 -10.46 27.51
CA VAL A 41 13.61 -10.49 26.43
C VAL A 41 14.25 -9.13 26.15
N ASN A 42 13.79 -8.05 26.78
CA ASN A 42 14.34 -6.71 26.55
C ASN A 42 15.82 -6.66 26.93
N GLY A 43 16.66 -6.16 25.99
CA GLY A 43 18.10 -6.12 26.15
C GLY A 43 18.81 -7.49 26.11
N TRP A 44 18.08 -8.58 25.80
CA TRP A 44 18.59 -9.95 25.76
C TRP A 44 18.34 -10.58 24.39
N SER A 45 19.41 -10.93 23.68
CA SER A 45 19.29 -11.53 22.34
C SER A 45 18.73 -12.95 22.45
N CYS A 46 17.41 -13.09 22.36
CA CYS A 46 16.70 -14.36 22.41
C CYS A 46 16.06 -14.67 21.05
N HIS A 47 16.17 -15.93 20.61
CA HIS A 47 15.72 -16.36 19.29
C HIS A 47 14.68 -17.49 19.34
N VAL A 48 14.57 -18.16 20.48
CA VAL A 48 13.67 -19.31 20.67
C VAL A 48 12.84 -19.12 21.92
N GLY A 49 11.55 -19.37 21.81
CA GLY A 49 10.63 -19.45 22.94
C GLY A 49 10.09 -20.87 23.12
N ILE A 50 9.90 -21.28 24.34
CA ILE A 50 9.22 -22.54 24.70
C ILE A 50 7.97 -22.15 25.53
N VAL A 51 6.81 -22.66 25.17
CA VAL A 51 5.59 -22.47 25.96
C VAL A 51 5.05 -23.81 26.43
N VAL A 52 4.65 -23.88 27.70
CA VAL A 52 4.12 -25.11 28.31
C VAL A 52 2.62 -24.96 28.59
N PHE A 53 1.81 -25.67 27.84
CA PHE A 53 0.35 -25.73 28.01
C PHE A 53 -0.03 -26.98 28.83
N ASP A 54 0.26 -26.96 30.11
CA ASP A 54 -0.07 -28.06 31.05
C ASP A 54 -1.41 -27.85 31.78
N GLY A 55 -2.21 -26.88 31.32
CA GLY A 55 -3.48 -26.50 31.93
C GLY A 55 -3.34 -25.44 33.05
N SER A 56 -2.14 -25.03 33.40
CA SER A 56 -1.87 -24.06 34.44
C SER A 56 -1.62 -22.64 33.93
N LEU A 57 -1.40 -22.47 32.60
CA LEU A 57 -1.26 -21.15 31.96
C LEU A 57 -2.62 -20.44 31.81
N PRO A 58 -2.66 -19.11 31.95
CA PRO A 58 -3.90 -18.34 31.83
C PRO A 58 -4.37 -18.13 30.37
N CYS A 59 -3.73 -18.73 29.39
CA CYS A 59 -4.09 -18.62 27.98
C CYS A 59 -4.09 -19.98 27.27
N SER A 60 -4.93 -20.11 26.24
CA SER A 60 -4.98 -21.28 25.37
C SER A 60 -3.90 -21.22 24.27
N ALA A 61 -3.66 -22.36 23.58
CA ALA A 61 -2.72 -22.40 22.46
C ALA A 61 -3.15 -21.50 21.29
N ASN A 62 -4.46 -21.31 21.07
CA ASN A 62 -4.99 -20.44 20.03
C ASN A 62 -4.75 -18.96 20.34
N GLU A 63 -5.08 -18.52 21.55
CA GLU A 63 -4.86 -17.13 22.00
C GLU A 63 -3.37 -16.78 21.98
N PHE A 64 -2.52 -17.73 22.37
CA PHE A 64 -1.08 -17.53 22.31
C PHE A 64 -0.55 -17.50 20.87
N ALA A 65 -1.10 -18.31 19.96
CA ALA A 65 -0.74 -18.30 18.55
C ALA A 65 -0.97 -16.92 17.92
N ASP A 66 -2.07 -16.24 18.26
CA ASP A 66 -2.37 -14.88 17.81
C ASP A 66 -1.35 -13.86 18.38
N THR A 67 -0.95 -14.04 19.64
CA THR A 67 0.04 -13.18 20.31
C THR A 67 1.44 -13.28 19.68
N ILE A 68 1.83 -14.45 19.17
CA ILE A 68 3.15 -14.71 18.60
C ILE A 68 3.20 -14.57 17.07
N ALA A 69 2.08 -14.27 16.42
CA ALA A 69 1.99 -14.18 14.96
C ALA A 69 3.03 -13.23 14.34
N ASP A 70 3.36 -12.12 15.03
CA ASP A 70 4.37 -11.13 14.63
C ASP A 70 5.71 -11.29 15.34
N SER A 71 5.93 -12.40 16.06
CA SER A 71 7.15 -12.62 16.84
C SER A 71 8.35 -12.92 15.94
N ALA A 72 9.48 -12.24 16.18
CA ALA A 72 10.76 -12.53 15.54
C ALA A 72 11.46 -13.81 16.07
N MET A 73 10.84 -14.49 17.04
CA MET A 73 11.33 -15.73 17.65
C MET A 73 10.56 -16.94 17.10
N GLU A 74 11.23 -18.09 17.03
CA GLU A 74 10.57 -19.37 16.78
C GLU A 74 10.05 -19.96 18.11
N TRP A 75 8.81 -20.41 18.12
CA TRP A 75 8.16 -20.94 19.33
C TRP A 75 7.96 -22.44 19.24
N ILE A 76 8.26 -23.14 20.35
CA ILE A 76 8.06 -24.57 20.52
C ILE A 76 6.99 -24.78 21.59
N ALA A 77 5.93 -25.52 21.26
CA ALA A 77 4.86 -25.80 22.21
C ALA A 77 5.11 -27.14 22.96
N ILE A 78 4.81 -27.15 24.24
CA ILE A 78 4.74 -28.38 25.04
C ILE A 78 3.30 -28.56 25.50
N ILE A 79 2.66 -29.66 25.13
CA ILE A 79 1.24 -29.92 25.37
C ILE A 79 1.04 -31.27 26.03
N PRO A 80 -0.07 -31.51 26.75
CA PRO A 80 -0.46 -32.85 27.18
C PRO A 80 -0.72 -33.75 25.98
N ALA A 81 -0.41 -35.06 26.08
CA ALA A 81 -0.57 -36.00 24.96
C ALA A 81 -1.99 -36.06 24.41
N HIS A 82 -3.02 -35.98 25.27
CA HIS A 82 -4.42 -35.99 24.86
C HIS A 82 -4.86 -34.75 24.10
N SER A 83 -4.19 -33.60 24.29
CA SER A 83 -4.51 -32.32 23.62
C SER A 83 -4.06 -32.29 22.16
N ALA A 84 -3.15 -33.15 21.73
CA ALA A 84 -2.68 -33.24 20.35
C ALA A 84 -3.78 -33.64 19.33
N CYS A 85 -4.85 -34.32 19.82
CA CYS A 85 -5.99 -34.73 18.99
C CYS A 85 -7.07 -33.67 18.82
N ASP A 86 -6.99 -32.54 19.53
CA ASP A 86 -7.93 -31.44 19.37
C ASP A 86 -7.65 -30.66 18.06
N ARG A 87 -8.67 -30.55 17.19
CA ARG A 87 -8.56 -29.89 15.89
C ARG A 87 -8.18 -28.42 16.00
N SER A 88 -8.62 -27.71 17.04
CA SER A 88 -8.33 -26.29 17.24
C SER A 88 -6.87 -26.10 17.63
N ILE A 89 -6.37 -26.92 18.57
CA ILE A 89 -4.98 -26.92 18.99
C ILE A 89 -4.06 -27.37 17.86
N ALA A 90 -4.43 -28.42 17.11
CA ALA A 90 -3.65 -28.91 15.98
C ALA A 90 -3.49 -27.83 14.88
N ARG A 91 -4.53 -27.01 14.65
CA ARG A 91 -4.47 -25.88 13.71
C ARG A 91 -3.47 -24.81 14.20
N ALA A 92 -3.54 -24.38 15.45
CA ALA A 92 -2.61 -23.41 16.02
C ALA A 92 -1.16 -23.91 15.96
N LEU A 93 -0.94 -25.19 16.34
CA LEU A 93 0.38 -25.81 16.30
C LEU A 93 0.98 -25.84 14.89
N SER A 94 0.17 -26.18 13.89
CA SER A 94 0.64 -26.27 12.49
C SER A 94 0.90 -24.93 11.83
N SER A 95 0.21 -23.85 12.25
CA SER A 95 0.31 -22.53 11.61
C SER A 95 1.30 -21.59 12.27
N SER A 96 1.48 -21.67 13.60
CA SER A 96 2.17 -20.61 14.36
C SER A 96 3.37 -21.09 15.16
N PHE A 97 3.53 -22.40 15.32
CA PHE A 97 4.66 -22.96 16.08
C PHE A 97 5.69 -23.62 15.17
N PHE A 98 6.94 -23.58 15.60
CA PHE A 98 8.04 -24.27 14.91
C PHE A 98 7.92 -25.79 14.99
N ASP A 99 7.62 -26.29 16.20
CA ASP A 99 7.40 -27.70 16.51
C ASP A 99 6.63 -27.83 17.82
N TYR A 100 6.20 -29.04 18.16
CA TYR A 100 5.56 -29.34 19.44
C TYR A 100 6.09 -30.64 20.07
N HIS A 101 5.99 -30.70 21.40
CA HIS A 101 6.31 -31.89 22.19
C HIS A 101 5.17 -32.24 23.10
N THR A 102 5.00 -33.51 23.37
CA THR A 102 3.99 -34.00 24.33
C THR A 102 4.62 -34.27 25.68
N LEU A 103 3.84 -34.13 26.76
CA LEU A 103 4.26 -34.52 28.10
C LEU A 103 4.11 -36.06 28.27
N PRO A 104 5.08 -36.74 28.93
CA PRO A 104 6.36 -36.24 29.42
C PRO A 104 7.34 -35.90 28.31
N VAL A 105 8.11 -34.83 28.49
CA VAL A 105 9.04 -34.32 27.45
C VAL A 105 10.24 -35.24 27.34
N ASP A 106 10.59 -35.65 26.11
CA ASP A 106 11.88 -36.25 25.81
C ASP A 106 12.99 -35.16 25.76
N PRO A 107 13.95 -35.15 26.68
CA PRO A 107 14.97 -34.13 26.78
C PRO A 107 15.83 -34.02 25.50
N ARG A 108 16.21 -35.14 24.90
CA ARG A 108 17.09 -35.16 23.72
C ARG A 108 16.38 -34.56 22.51
N ARG A 109 15.12 -34.95 22.31
CA ARG A 109 14.32 -34.42 21.20
C ARG A 109 14.06 -32.93 21.36
N LEU A 110 13.74 -32.45 22.57
CA LEU A 110 13.53 -31.04 22.84
C LEU A 110 14.78 -30.21 22.56
N LEU A 111 15.94 -30.63 23.08
CA LEU A 111 17.21 -29.93 22.88
C LEU A 111 17.62 -29.86 21.41
N TYR A 112 17.41 -30.95 20.65
CA TYR A 112 17.62 -30.94 19.19
C TYR A 112 16.71 -29.94 18.50
N CYS A 113 15.44 -29.92 18.86
CA CYS A 113 14.43 -29.01 18.30
C CYS A 113 14.77 -27.54 18.62
N VAL A 114 15.14 -27.22 19.86
CA VAL A 114 15.60 -25.88 20.27
C VAL A 114 16.83 -25.43 19.49
N GLY A 115 17.81 -26.35 19.31
CA GLY A 115 19.01 -26.06 18.50
C GLY A 115 18.67 -25.78 17.03
N HIS A 116 17.75 -26.55 16.46
CA HIS A 116 17.32 -26.37 15.08
C HIS A 116 16.53 -25.07 14.90
N ALA A 117 15.59 -24.75 15.80
CA ALA A 117 14.85 -23.50 15.81
C ALA A 117 15.79 -22.28 15.90
N HIS A 118 16.80 -22.33 16.80
CA HIS A 118 17.80 -21.30 16.93
C HIS A 118 18.65 -21.14 15.64
N GLY A 119 19.12 -22.25 15.07
CA GLY A 119 19.86 -22.26 13.81
C GLY A 119 19.04 -21.67 12.66
N LYS A 120 17.76 -21.99 12.56
CA LYS A 120 16.85 -21.45 11.55
C LYS A 120 16.68 -19.92 11.66
N VAL A 121 16.55 -19.38 12.90
CA VAL A 121 16.48 -17.91 13.09
C VAL A 121 17.82 -17.26 12.72
N LEU A 122 18.94 -17.87 13.10
CA LEU A 122 20.26 -17.36 12.72
C LEU A 122 20.47 -17.39 11.20
N LEU A 123 20.11 -18.48 10.52
CA LEU A 123 20.15 -18.59 9.07
C LEU A 123 19.25 -17.53 8.41
N ARG A 124 18.02 -17.36 8.89
CA ARG A 124 17.14 -16.27 8.43
C ARG A 124 17.77 -14.89 8.60
N ARG A 125 18.51 -14.65 9.69
CA ARG A 125 19.26 -13.39 9.89
C ARG A 125 20.49 -13.25 9.02
N THR A 126 21.16 -14.36 8.68
CA THR A 126 22.37 -14.36 7.83
C THR A 126 22.00 -14.28 6.34
N VAL A 127 20.87 -14.90 5.97
CA VAL A 127 20.26 -14.83 4.62
C VAL A 127 19.42 -13.56 4.47
N ARG A 128 19.09 -12.87 5.57
CA ARG A 128 18.58 -11.50 5.53
C ARG A 128 19.69 -10.59 4.98
N THR A 129 19.82 -10.62 3.66
CA THR A 129 20.21 -9.43 2.93
C THR A 129 19.38 -8.25 3.44
N PRO A 130 19.86 -7.01 3.36
CA PRO A 130 19.10 -5.80 3.81
C PRO A 130 17.68 -5.67 3.24
N VAL A 131 17.27 -6.62 2.41
CA VAL A 131 15.98 -6.75 1.73
C VAL A 131 14.85 -7.27 2.63
N GLU A 132 15.12 -7.86 3.81
CA GLU A 132 14.06 -8.50 4.63
C GLU A 132 13.58 -7.73 5.87
N SER A 133 14.03 -6.52 6.09
CA SER A 133 13.24 -5.51 6.79
C SER A 133 12.32 -4.83 5.77
N LEU A 134 11.37 -5.59 5.24
CA LEU A 134 10.26 -5.08 4.40
C LEU A 134 9.33 -4.14 5.19
N GLU A 135 9.46 -4.08 6.48
CA GLU A 135 8.95 -3.01 7.32
C GLU A 135 9.81 -1.76 7.11
N GLY A 136 9.44 -1.00 6.09
CA GLY A 136 10.04 0.30 5.83
C GLY A 136 9.97 1.19 7.06
N ARG A 137 10.90 2.12 7.20
CA ARG A 137 10.85 3.13 8.28
C ARG A 137 9.57 3.93 8.14
N TYR A 138 8.80 4.02 9.21
CA TYR A 138 7.55 4.82 9.26
C TYR A 138 6.45 4.37 8.28
N GLY A 139 6.43 3.10 7.87
CA GLY A 139 5.48 2.57 6.89
C GLY A 139 5.86 2.83 5.42
N MET A 140 7.04 3.42 5.17
CA MET A 140 7.59 3.59 3.83
C MET A 140 8.62 2.50 3.54
N VAL A 141 8.50 1.82 2.40
CA VAL A 141 9.42 0.76 1.95
C VAL A 141 10.44 1.33 0.97
N GLY A 142 11.72 1.10 1.24
CA GLY A 142 12.83 1.50 0.39
C GLY A 142 14.16 1.46 1.12
N GLY A 143 15.21 1.03 0.45
CA GLY A 143 16.59 0.92 0.95
C GLY A 143 17.61 1.67 0.09
N SER A 144 17.18 2.32 -0.99
CA SER A 144 18.04 3.12 -1.85
C SER A 144 18.68 4.30 -1.10
N LYS A 145 19.83 4.77 -1.61
CA LYS A 145 20.50 5.94 -1.03
C LYS A 145 19.59 7.16 -0.92
N GLN A 146 18.72 7.36 -1.91
CA GLN A 146 17.76 8.46 -1.95
C GLN A 146 16.70 8.31 -0.85
N MET A 147 16.18 7.08 -0.63
CA MET A 147 15.22 6.84 0.44
C MET A 147 15.85 6.95 1.83
N LEU A 148 17.09 6.48 2.01
CA LEU A 148 17.81 6.65 3.28
C LEU A 148 18.07 8.14 3.60
N ALA A 149 18.40 8.95 2.59
CA ALA A 149 18.52 10.40 2.75
C ALA A 149 17.17 11.04 3.15
N LEU A 150 16.07 10.65 2.48
CA LEU A 150 14.72 11.10 2.82
C LEU A 150 14.35 10.76 4.27
N TYR A 151 14.64 9.54 4.74
CA TYR A 151 14.38 9.16 6.14
C TYR A 151 15.15 10.03 7.12
N GLY A 152 16.43 10.32 6.83
CA GLY A 152 17.25 11.22 7.64
C GLY A 152 16.73 12.67 7.67
N GLU A 153 16.17 13.17 6.57
CA GLU A 153 15.51 14.49 6.51
C GLU A 153 14.22 14.49 7.35
N ILE A 154 13.38 13.48 7.18
CA ILE A 154 12.13 13.33 7.94
C ILE A 154 12.43 13.27 9.45
N GLU A 155 13.45 12.51 9.89
CA GLU A 155 13.85 12.41 11.31
C GLU A 155 14.24 13.76 11.93
N LYS A 156 14.90 14.63 11.17
CA LYS A 156 15.24 15.99 11.61
C LYS A 156 13.99 16.86 11.77
N ILE A 157 13.04 16.71 10.82
CA ILE A 157 11.83 17.52 10.73
C ILE A 157 10.77 17.09 11.75
N MET A 158 10.74 15.84 12.17
CA MET A 158 9.73 15.29 13.10
C MET A 158 9.60 16.14 14.38
N ARG A 159 10.71 16.64 14.92
CA ARG A 159 10.75 17.42 16.16
C ARG A 159 10.39 18.90 16.00
N ALA A 160 10.37 19.40 14.77
CA ALA A 160 10.07 20.81 14.51
C ALA A 160 8.54 21.05 14.42
N ARG A 161 8.07 22.18 14.93
CA ARG A 161 6.66 22.60 14.79
C ARG A 161 6.38 23.43 13.53
N ALA A 162 7.42 23.81 12.81
CA ALA A 162 7.30 24.61 11.59
C ALA A 162 6.51 23.86 10.49
N PRO A 163 5.83 24.59 9.59
CA PRO A 163 5.18 24.00 8.42
C PRO A 163 6.15 23.18 7.57
N VAL A 164 5.67 22.04 7.05
CA VAL A 164 6.45 21.13 6.21
C VAL A 164 5.80 21.06 4.83
N LEU A 165 6.58 21.34 3.78
CA LEU A 165 6.17 21.18 2.40
C LEU A 165 6.82 19.94 1.80
N ILE A 166 6.01 18.99 1.36
CA ILE A 166 6.44 17.73 0.75
C ILE A 166 6.22 17.82 -0.77
N ALA A 167 7.29 17.89 -1.53
CA ALA A 167 7.25 17.91 -2.98
C ALA A 167 7.55 16.52 -3.57
N GLY A 168 6.94 16.20 -4.71
CA GLY A 168 7.20 14.97 -5.45
C GLY A 168 6.08 14.62 -6.40
N GLU A 169 6.40 13.81 -7.40
CA GLU A 169 5.45 13.38 -8.43
C GLU A 169 4.22 12.67 -7.85
N SER A 170 3.16 12.58 -8.64
CA SER A 170 1.98 11.81 -8.24
C SER A 170 2.34 10.33 -8.02
N GLY A 171 1.79 9.73 -6.95
CA GLY A 171 1.99 8.30 -6.64
C GLY A 171 3.34 7.92 -6.03
N VAL A 172 4.21 8.89 -5.61
CA VAL A 172 5.52 8.58 -4.99
C VAL A 172 5.42 8.18 -3.51
N GLY A 173 4.28 8.48 -2.84
CA GLY A 173 4.08 8.21 -1.41
C GLY A 173 4.19 9.46 -0.52
N LYS A 174 3.82 10.65 -0.99
CA LYS A 174 3.80 11.91 -0.20
C LYS A 174 2.97 11.80 1.08
N GLU A 175 1.84 11.13 1.02
CA GLU A 175 0.96 10.89 2.18
C GLU A 175 1.65 10.05 3.27
N LEU A 176 2.40 9.00 2.88
CA LEU A 176 3.18 8.19 3.83
C LEU A 176 4.29 9.02 4.48
N ALA A 177 4.92 9.93 3.73
CA ALA A 177 5.91 10.85 4.27
C ALA A 177 5.28 11.83 5.28
N ALA A 178 4.09 12.36 4.99
CA ALA A 178 3.33 13.21 5.91
C ALA A 178 2.94 12.46 7.19
N LEU A 179 2.47 11.22 7.05
CA LEU A 179 2.14 10.37 8.18
C LEU A 179 3.38 10.03 9.02
N ALA A 180 4.54 9.83 8.39
CA ALA A 180 5.82 9.65 9.08
C ALA A 180 6.18 10.88 9.93
N VAL A 181 6.07 12.08 9.35
CA VAL A 181 6.30 13.35 10.06
C VAL A 181 5.36 13.50 11.27
N HIS A 182 4.11 13.11 11.15
CA HIS A 182 3.14 13.12 12.24
C HIS A 182 3.50 12.11 13.34
N ARG A 183 3.71 10.83 12.99
CA ARG A 183 3.99 9.73 13.94
C ARG A 183 5.28 9.94 14.73
N GLY A 184 6.28 10.57 14.13
CA GLY A 184 7.54 10.89 14.81
C GLY A 184 7.51 12.17 15.63
N SER A 185 6.41 12.92 15.65
CA SER A 185 6.25 14.17 16.38
C SER A 185 5.76 13.94 17.81
N THR A 186 5.79 15.00 18.62
CA THR A 186 5.24 15.00 20.00
C THR A 186 3.71 14.84 20.02
N THR A 187 3.04 15.00 18.87
CA THR A 187 1.59 14.89 18.70
C THR A 187 1.15 13.55 18.08
N HIS A 188 1.97 12.49 18.18
CA HIS A 188 1.72 11.19 17.53
C HIS A 188 0.41 10.48 17.95
N GLY A 189 -0.12 10.78 19.12
CA GLY A 189 -1.42 10.28 19.60
C GLY A 189 -2.61 11.20 19.32
N ALA A 190 -2.36 12.36 18.70
CA ALA A 190 -3.38 13.36 18.37
C ALA A 190 -3.96 13.14 16.95
N PRO A 191 -5.04 13.84 16.56
CA PRO A 191 -5.65 13.66 15.25
C PRO A 191 -4.70 13.97 14.10
N PHE A 192 -4.76 13.13 13.05
CA PHE A 192 -4.16 13.38 11.74
C PHE A 192 -5.30 13.55 10.72
N VAL A 193 -5.56 14.79 10.33
CA VAL A 193 -6.68 15.12 9.42
C VAL A 193 -6.13 15.40 8.03
N THR A 194 -6.59 14.65 7.04
CA THR A 194 -6.18 14.80 5.63
C THR A 194 -7.22 15.57 4.85
N VAL A 195 -6.78 16.55 4.07
CA VAL A 195 -7.59 17.32 3.14
C VAL A 195 -6.96 17.25 1.75
N ASN A 196 -7.66 16.66 0.78
CA ASN A 196 -7.23 16.64 -0.61
C ASN A 196 -7.82 17.85 -1.35
N CYS A 197 -6.98 18.86 -1.60
CA CYS A 197 -7.42 20.14 -2.21
C CYS A 197 -7.89 19.98 -3.66
N GLY A 198 -7.34 19.01 -4.42
CA GLY A 198 -7.71 18.76 -5.82
C GLY A 198 -9.02 17.97 -6.00
N ALA A 199 -9.50 17.30 -4.94
CA ALA A 199 -10.71 16.48 -5.03
C ALA A 199 -12.00 17.22 -4.63
N ILE A 200 -11.90 18.44 -4.09
CA ILE A 200 -13.03 19.18 -3.54
C ILE A 200 -13.45 20.29 -4.51
N PRO A 201 -14.75 20.41 -4.86
CA PRO A 201 -15.25 21.53 -5.64
C PRO A 201 -14.92 22.88 -4.98
N GLU A 202 -14.51 23.86 -5.79
CA GLU A 202 -14.12 25.20 -5.32
C GLU A 202 -15.15 25.85 -4.39
N THR A 203 -16.44 25.65 -4.68
CA THR A 203 -17.56 26.20 -3.89
C THR A 203 -17.71 25.60 -2.49
N LEU A 204 -17.13 24.42 -2.26
CA LEU A 204 -17.28 23.69 -0.98
C LEU A 204 -16.00 23.69 -0.14
N ILE A 205 -14.86 24.07 -0.73
CA ILE A 205 -13.56 23.94 -0.07
C ILE A 205 -13.45 24.82 1.18
N GLU A 206 -13.96 26.03 1.16
CA GLU A 206 -13.97 26.91 2.34
C GLU A 206 -14.82 26.35 3.48
N SER A 207 -16.01 25.85 3.15
CA SER A 207 -16.89 25.21 4.11
C SER A 207 -16.27 23.95 4.72
N LEU A 208 -15.53 23.17 3.93
CA LEU A 208 -14.85 21.97 4.42
C LEU A 208 -13.64 22.31 5.29
N LEU A 209 -12.86 23.32 4.91
CA LEU A 209 -11.66 23.72 5.65
C LEU A 209 -12.00 24.42 6.98
N PHE A 210 -12.90 25.41 6.91
CA PHE A 210 -13.17 26.31 8.03
C PHE A 210 -14.45 25.96 8.77
N GLY A 211 -15.33 25.12 8.19
CA GLY A 211 -16.65 24.81 8.72
C GLY A 211 -17.68 25.90 8.42
N HIS A 212 -18.94 25.63 8.72
CA HIS A 212 -20.03 26.58 8.54
C HIS A 212 -21.06 26.51 9.67
N GLU A 213 -21.72 27.62 9.93
CA GLU A 213 -22.90 27.66 10.78
C GLU A 213 -24.16 27.37 9.98
N LYS A 214 -25.23 26.93 10.64
CA LYS A 214 -26.54 26.69 10.01
C LYS A 214 -27.03 27.95 9.30
N GLY A 215 -27.42 27.83 8.02
CA GLY A 215 -27.92 28.93 7.21
C GLY A 215 -26.84 29.81 6.55
N ALA A 216 -25.58 29.43 6.62
CA ALA A 216 -24.46 30.22 6.04
C ALA A 216 -24.53 30.33 4.51
N PHE A 217 -25.12 29.36 3.81
CA PHE A 217 -25.37 29.35 2.37
C PHE A 217 -26.58 28.47 2.02
N THR A 218 -27.03 28.50 0.79
CA THR A 218 -28.15 27.65 0.30
C THR A 218 -27.73 26.19 0.34
N GLY A 219 -28.33 25.41 1.28
CA GLY A 219 -27.98 24.02 1.55
C GLY A 219 -27.29 23.77 2.89
N ALA A 220 -26.90 24.79 3.64
CA ALA A 220 -26.35 24.68 4.99
C ALA A 220 -27.47 24.39 6.03
N HIS A 221 -28.00 23.17 6.02
CA HIS A 221 -29.10 22.76 6.89
C HIS A 221 -28.68 22.62 8.34
N ASP A 222 -27.44 22.17 8.57
CA ASP A 222 -26.84 21.94 9.90
C ASP A 222 -25.48 22.64 10.01
N LYS A 223 -25.03 22.84 11.25
CA LYS A 223 -23.70 23.30 11.55
C LYS A 223 -22.67 22.21 11.28
N GLN A 224 -21.55 22.52 10.60
CA GLN A 224 -20.46 21.60 10.33
C GLN A 224 -19.13 22.11 10.84
N ILE A 225 -18.39 21.24 11.53
CA ILE A 225 -17.01 21.49 11.99
C ILE A 225 -16.05 21.40 10.82
N GLY A 226 -15.14 22.38 10.66
CA GLY A 226 -14.13 22.38 9.62
C GLY A 226 -12.97 21.43 9.89
N SER A 227 -12.28 21.02 8.83
CA SER A 227 -11.11 20.11 8.95
C SER A 227 -9.97 20.71 9.79
N ILE A 228 -9.76 22.03 9.75
CA ILE A 228 -8.74 22.71 10.56
C ILE A 228 -9.12 22.63 12.04
N GLU A 229 -10.37 22.85 12.39
CA GLU A 229 -10.87 22.73 13.76
C GLU A 229 -10.78 21.28 14.25
N ALA A 230 -11.12 20.29 13.40
CA ALA A 230 -11.03 18.87 13.72
C ALA A 230 -9.58 18.39 13.96
N ALA A 231 -8.59 19.09 13.39
CA ALA A 231 -7.18 18.78 13.56
C ALA A 231 -6.55 19.42 14.80
N ASN A 232 -7.33 20.18 15.60
CA ASN A 232 -6.80 20.90 16.75
C ASN A 232 -6.05 20.00 17.74
N GLY A 233 -4.88 20.42 18.17
CA GLY A 233 -3.95 19.66 19.01
C GLY A 233 -3.14 18.60 18.25
N GLY A 234 -3.42 18.40 16.94
CA GLY A 234 -2.81 17.36 16.10
C GLY A 234 -2.07 17.90 14.87
N THR A 235 -2.30 17.24 13.74
CA THR A 235 -1.68 17.60 12.45
C THR A 235 -2.75 17.68 11.37
N ILE A 236 -2.74 18.75 10.57
CA ILE A 236 -3.49 18.83 9.33
C ILE A 236 -2.56 18.59 8.15
N PHE A 237 -2.98 17.74 7.24
CA PHE A 237 -2.28 17.42 6.01
C PHE A 237 -3.06 17.89 4.80
N PHE A 238 -2.52 18.86 4.08
CA PHE A 238 -3.08 19.35 2.81
C PHE A 238 -2.42 18.61 1.66
N ASP A 239 -3.12 17.67 1.05
CA ASP A 239 -2.64 17.01 -0.17
C ASP A 239 -3.02 17.83 -1.39
N GLU A 240 -2.13 17.91 -2.37
CA GLU A 240 -2.23 18.69 -3.60
C GLU A 240 -2.57 20.18 -3.34
N ILE A 241 -1.80 20.80 -2.43
CA ILE A 241 -2.00 22.22 -2.04
C ILE A 241 -1.90 23.19 -3.23
N GLY A 242 -1.16 22.80 -4.29
CA GLY A 242 -1.05 23.60 -5.52
C GLY A 242 -2.35 23.76 -6.29
N ASP A 243 -3.36 22.93 -6.03
CA ASP A 243 -4.68 22.97 -6.66
C ASP A 243 -5.69 23.80 -5.87
N LEU A 244 -5.28 24.39 -4.72
CA LEU A 244 -6.15 25.23 -3.90
C LEU A 244 -6.53 26.52 -4.65
N PRO A 245 -7.84 26.89 -4.76
CA PRO A 245 -8.26 28.14 -5.41
C PRO A 245 -7.70 29.39 -4.73
N LEU A 246 -7.40 30.43 -5.50
CA LEU A 246 -6.79 31.68 -5.00
C LEU A 246 -7.54 32.32 -3.83
N GLY A 247 -8.89 32.28 -3.85
CA GLY A 247 -9.71 32.77 -2.73
C GLY A 247 -9.41 32.03 -1.43
N SER A 248 -9.40 30.71 -1.49
CA SER A 248 -9.12 29.85 -0.33
C SER A 248 -7.65 29.92 0.10
N GLN A 249 -6.72 30.23 -0.80
CA GLN A 249 -5.32 30.50 -0.43
C GLN A 249 -5.20 31.72 0.49
N ALA A 250 -6.00 32.77 0.28
CA ALA A 250 -6.02 33.96 1.14
C ALA A 250 -6.54 33.63 2.54
N SER A 251 -7.62 32.83 2.63
CA SER A 251 -8.20 32.38 3.89
C SER A 251 -7.23 31.46 4.66
N LEU A 252 -6.54 30.57 3.95
CA LEU A 252 -5.51 29.71 4.53
C LEU A 252 -4.31 30.50 5.05
N LEU A 253 -3.84 31.51 4.30
CA LEU A 253 -2.75 32.39 4.71
C LEU A 253 -3.09 33.11 6.03
N ARG A 254 -4.32 33.64 6.13
CA ARG A 254 -4.78 34.29 7.36
C ARG A 254 -4.75 33.32 8.54
N PHE A 255 -5.23 32.10 8.35
CA PHE A 255 -5.15 31.06 9.39
C PHE A 255 -3.68 30.78 9.78
N LEU A 256 -2.75 30.63 8.83
CA LEU A 256 -1.32 30.39 9.08
C LEU A 256 -0.63 31.54 9.86
N GLN A 257 -1.15 32.76 9.74
CA GLN A 257 -0.61 33.95 10.41
C GLN A 257 -1.17 34.13 11.82
N GLU A 258 -2.49 33.99 11.97
CA GLU A 258 -3.23 34.30 13.18
C GLU A 258 -3.48 33.11 14.08
N SER A 259 -3.35 31.86 13.57
CA SER A 259 -3.74 30.60 14.24
C SER A 259 -5.20 30.63 14.71
N THR A 260 -6.06 31.37 14.00
CA THR A 260 -7.48 31.52 14.29
C THR A 260 -8.35 31.10 13.10
N VAL A 261 -9.49 30.51 13.38
CA VAL A 261 -10.50 30.10 12.39
C VAL A 261 -11.82 30.77 12.71
N VAL A 262 -12.49 31.26 11.66
CA VAL A 262 -13.87 31.74 11.71
C VAL A 262 -14.69 30.88 10.75
N ARG A 263 -15.78 30.27 11.24
CA ARG A 263 -16.67 29.48 10.38
C ARG A 263 -17.44 30.37 9.40
N VAL A 264 -17.73 29.85 8.23
CA VAL A 264 -18.55 30.55 7.24
C VAL A 264 -19.91 30.88 7.86
N GLY A 265 -20.32 32.14 7.78
CA GLY A 265 -21.55 32.64 8.41
C GLY A 265 -21.46 32.97 9.91
N SER A 266 -20.25 32.93 10.49
CA SER A 266 -20.00 33.31 11.89
C SER A 266 -19.04 34.47 12.00
N THR A 267 -19.04 35.15 13.15
CA THR A 267 -18.03 36.15 13.53
C THR A 267 -17.15 35.69 14.68
N ARG A 268 -17.42 34.48 15.19
CA ARG A 268 -16.68 33.94 16.34
C ARG A 268 -15.32 33.41 15.91
N MET A 269 -14.26 34.01 16.42
CA MET A 269 -12.90 33.52 16.26
C MET A 269 -12.61 32.36 17.21
N MET A 270 -11.91 31.33 16.73
CA MET A 270 -11.46 30.19 17.51
C MET A 270 -9.97 30.01 17.30
N HIS A 271 -9.21 29.94 18.38
CA HIS A 271 -7.77 29.66 18.31
C HIS A 271 -7.54 28.18 18.12
N ILE A 272 -6.69 27.79 17.14
CA ILE A 272 -6.40 26.42 16.78
C ILE A 272 -4.88 26.21 16.80
N ASP A 273 -4.42 25.31 17.65
CA ASP A 273 -3.02 24.85 17.67
C ASP A 273 -2.90 23.55 16.87
N VAL A 274 -2.37 23.64 15.65
CA VAL A 274 -2.24 22.49 14.76
C VAL A 274 -0.93 22.55 13.98
N ARG A 275 -0.27 21.40 13.84
CA ARG A 275 0.90 21.25 12.96
C ARG A 275 0.46 21.15 11.52
N ILE A 276 1.16 21.86 10.63
CA ILE A 276 0.81 21.93 9.21
C ILE A 276 1.80 21.16 8.37
N VAL A 277 1.27 20.23 7.56
CA VAL A 277 2.00 19.50 6.53
C VAL A 277 1.26 19.70 5.22
N ALA A 278 1.94 20.14 4.17
CA ALA A 278 1.37 20.31 2.83
C ALA A 278 2.13 19.45 1.83
N ALA A 279 1.44 18.90 0.83
CA ALA A 279 2.07 18.15 -0.25
C ALA A 279 1.61 18.67 -1.61
N THR A 280 2.50 18.58 -2.60
CA THR A 280 2.19 18.95 -3.98
C THR A 280 3.03 18.18 -4.97
N HIS A 281 2.49 17.95 -6.17
CA HIS A 281 3.25 17.51 -7.34
C HIS A 281 3.60 18.68 -8.28
N VAL A 282 3.01 19.85 -8.06
CA VAL A 282 3.21 21.06 -8.88
C VAL A 282 4.46 21.78 -8.39
N ASP A 283 5.21 22.32 -9.33
CA ASP A 283 6.27 23.30 -9.04
C ASP A 283 5.62 24.62 -8.60
N LEU A 284 5.61 24.88 -7.28
CA LEU A 284 4.98 26.07 -6.71
C LEU A 284 5.68 27.37 -7.13
N ASP A 285 7.00 27.36 -7.34
CA ASP A 285 7.72 28.55 -7.84
C ASP A 285 7.20 28.96 -9.21
N SER A 286 6.98 28.00 -10.11
CA SER A 286 6.37 28.23 -11.40
C SER A 286 4.90 28.65 -11.32
N ALA A 287 4.15 28.09 -10.36
CA ALA A 287 2.76 28.47 -10.11
C ALA A 287 2.64 29.91 -9.59
N VAL A 288 3.55 30.35 -8.72
CA VAL A 288 3.64 31.75 -8.25
C VAL A 288 3.92 32.69 -9.40
N ARG A 289 4.93 32.40 -10.22
CA ARG A 289 5.24 33.23 -11.42
C ARG A 289 4.07 33.31 -12.40
N ALA A 290 3.26 32.26 -12.49
CA ALA A 290 2.08 32.21 -13.34
C ALA A 290 0.81 32.84 -12.70
N GLY A 291 0.90 33.37 -11.48
CA GLY A 291 -0.22 33.98 -10.75
C GLY A 291 -1.28 32.94 -10.27
N ARG A 292 -0.98 31.66 -10.29
CA ARG A 292 -1.88 30.59 -9.85
C ARG A 292 -1.73 30.24 -8.37
N PHE A 293 -0.63 30.64 -7.76
CA PHE A 293 -0.37 30.46 -6.34
C PHE A 293 0.15 31.76 -5.76
N ARG A 294 -0.27 32.11 -4.54
CA ARG A 294 0.17 33.35 -3.88
C ARG A 294 1.57 33.18 -3.33
N GLU A 295 2.40 34.19 -3.56
CA GLU A 295 3.79 34.23 -3.10
C GLU A 295 3.90 34.25 -1.56
N ASP A 296 3.02 35.01 -0.89
CA ASP A 296 2.99 35.12 0.57
C ASP A 296 2.64 33.77 1.24
N LEU A 297 1.70 33.02 0.69
CA LEU A 297 1.36 31.67 1.15
C LEU A 297 2.50 30.69 0.89
N TYR A 298 3.16 30.76 -0.26
CA TYR A 298 4.30 29.91 -0.60
C TYR A 298 5.40 30.03 0.44
N TYR A 299 5.86 31.22 0.79
CA TYR A 299 6.90 31.42 1.80
C TYR A 299 6.46 31.00 3.21
N ARG A 300 5.17 31.06 3.51
CA ARG A 300 4.66 30.63 4.81
C ARG A 300 4.59 29.11 4.94
N LEU A 301 4.37 28.37 3.84
CA LEU A 301 4.34 26.91 3.79
C LEU A 301 5.73 26.29 3.60
N ASN A 302 6.59 26.91 2.82
CA ASN A 302 7.91 26.39 2.45
C ASN A 302 9.01 26.76 3.47
N VAL A 303 8.76 26.43 4.76
CA VAL A 303 9.74 26.62 5.84
C VAL A 303 10.65 25.38 5.95
N LEU A 304 10.07 24.18 5.96
CA LEU A 304 10.80 22.93 5.92
C LEU A 304 10.38 22.19 4.64
N HIS A 305 11.35 21.90 3.78
CA HIS A 305 11.09 21.28 2.49
C HIS A 305 11.60 19.83 2.48
N VAL A 306 10.77 18.91 1.99
CA VAL A 306 11.10 17.49 1.78
C VAL A 306 10.76 17.10 0.36
N LYS A 307 11.72 16.50 -0.35
CA LYS A 307 11.48 15.99 -1.69
C LYS A 307 11.44 14.47 -1.70
N VAL A 308 10.28 13.89 -2.04
CA VAL A 308 10.16 12.45 -2.20
C VAL A 308 10.64 12.06 -3.59
N PRO A 309 11.68 11.21 -3.72
CA PRO A 309 12.24 10.85 -5.01
C PRO A 309 11.24 10.02 -5.84
N PRO A 310 11.20 10.17 -7.18
CA PRO A 310 10.41 9.30 -8.04
C PRO A 310 10.97 7.88 -8.08
N LEU A 311 10.14 6.89 -8.41
CA LEU A 311 10.49 5.47 -8.33
C LEU A 311 11.68 5.11 -9.24
N ARG A 312 11.80 5.74 -10.41
CA ARG A 312 12.93 5.56 -11.35
C ARG A 312 14.30 5.96 -10.77
N GLU A 313 14.33 6.81 -9.73
CA GLU A 313 15.55 7.24 -9.06
C GLU A 313 15.90 6.35 -7.84
N ARG A 314 15.03 5.41 -7.47
CA ARG A 314 15.19 4.53 -6.29
C ARG A 314 15.87 3.19 -6.59
N GLY A 315 16.37 2.99 -7.81
CA GLY A 315 17.11 1.78 -8.21
C GLY A 315 16.34 0.48 -7.92
N ASP A 316 16.92 -0.38 -7.08
CA ASP A 316 16.35 -1.69 -6.79
C ASP A 316 15.11 -1.67 -5.86
N ASP A 317 14.73 -0.50 -5.33
CA ASP A 317 13.52 -0.37 -4.51
C ASP A 317 12.26 -0.77 -5.30
N VAL A 318 12.28 -0.72 -6.62
CA VAL A 318 11.15 -1.19 -7.44
C VAL A 318 10.85 -2.67 -7.19
N ILE A 319 11.89 -3.50 -7.11
CA ILE A 319 11.75 -4.94 -6.84
C ILE A 319 11.34 -5.18 -5.39
N LEU A 320 11.92 -4.42 -4.46
CA LEU A 320 11.58 -4.47 -3.04
C LEU A 320 10.09 -4.17 -2.82
N LEU A 321 9.59 -3.09 -3.41
CA LEU A 321 8.18 -2.67 -3.36
C LEU A 321 7.26 -3.70 -4.02
N ALA A 322 7.64 -4.24 -5.19
CA ALA A 322 6.85 -5.27 -5.86
C ALA A 322 6.69 -6.52 -4.98
N ARG A 323 7.75 -6.98 -4.34
CA ARG A 323 7.72 -8.12 -3.39
C ARG A 323 6.88 -7.80 -2.16
N HIS A 324 6.99 -6.59 -1.62
CA HIS A 324 6.17 -6.14 -0.48
C HIS A 324 4.68 -6.18 -0.84
N PHE A 325 4.28 -5.64 -1.99
CA PHE A 325 2.89 -5.65 -2.44
C PHE A 325 2.38 -7.06 -2.73
N PHE A 326 3.23 -7.92 -3.29
CA PHE A 326 2.91 -9.32 -3.51
C PHE A 326 2.62 -10.05 -2.19
N GLN A 327 3.45 -9.84 -1.16
CA GLN A 327 3.27 -10.47 0.15
C GLN A 327 2.05 -9.96 0.89
N GLY A 328 1.82 -8.64 0.89
CA GLY A 328 0.68 -8.02 1.56
C GLY A 328 -0.69 -8.38 0.98
N ASN A 329 -0.74 -8.76 -0.32
CA ASN A 329 -2.00 -9.05 -1.02
C ASN A 329 -2.19 -10.55 -1.34
N ARG A 330 -1.45 -11.47 -0.71
CA ARG A 330 -1.51 -12.92 -1.01
C ARG A 330 -2.91 -13.53 -0.88
N VAL A 331 -3.75 -13.00 -0.03
CA VAL A 331 -5.11 -13.52 0.23
C VAL A 331 -6.04 -13.36 -0.98
N GLY A 332 -5.77 -12.40 -1.88
CA GLY A 332 -6.57 -12.12 -3.09
C GLY A 332 -5.95 -12.63 -4.40
N GLY A 333 -4.79 -13.27 -4.36
CA GLY A 333 -4.10 -13.77 -5.55
C GLY A 333 -4.53 -15.16 -6.00
N ALA A 334 -4.14 -15.54 -7.22
CA ALA A 334 -4.39 -16.87 -7.77
C ALA A 334 -3.78 -17.98 -6.89
N PRO A 335 -4.48 -19.13 -6.67
CA PRO A 335 -3.95 -20.24 -5.89
C PRO A 335 -2.64 -20.76 -6.49
N GLY A 336 -1.60 -20.94 -5.65
CA GLY A 336 -0.30 -21.48 -6.08
C GLY A 336 0.70 -20.46 -6.61
N LEU A 337 0.36 -19.17 -6.63
CA LEU A 337 1.26 -18.10 -7.06
C LEU A 337 2.45 -17.95 -6.08
N ARG A 338 3.70 -17.98 -6.62
CA ARG A 338 4.93 -18.03 -5.82
C ARG A 338 5.76 -16.75 -5.84
N GLY A 339 5.55 -15.86 -6.84
CA GLY A 339 6.32 -14.63 -7.01
C GLY A 339 6.38 -14.15 -8.45
N PHE A 340 7.50 -13.54 -8.81
CA PHE A 340 7.75 -12.96 -10.12
C PHE A 340 8.77 -13.80 -10.90
N ALA A 341 8.58 -13.92 -12.21
CA ALA A 341 9.53 -14.50 -13.12
C ALA A 341 10.70 -13.51 -13.39
N ASP A 342 11.85 -14.02 -13.84
CA ASP A 342 13.05 -13.20 -14.09
C ASP A 342 12.83 -12.12 -15.16
N ASP A 343 12.01 -12.39 -16.17
CA ASP A 343 11.63 -11.43 -17.21
C ASP A 343 10.83 -10.27 -16.63
N ALA A 344 9.92 -10.54 -15.69
CA ALA A 344 9.16 -9.52 -14.96
C ALA A 344 10.06 -8.62 -14.13
N LEU A 345 10.99 -9.19 -13.38
CA LEU A 345 11.95 -8.43 -12.57
C LEU A 345 12.81 -7.50 -13.43
N LYS A 346 13.34 -8.01 -14.54
CA LYS A 346 14.12 -7.21 -15.49
C LYS A 346 13.30 -6.11 -16.17
N ALA A 347 12.04 -6.41 -16.50
CA ALA A 347 11.13 -5.43 -17.10
C ALA A 347 10.78 -4.31 -16.11
N MET A 348 10.55 -4.65 -14.83
CA MET A 348 10.29 -3.66 -13.76
C MET A 348 11.47 -2.68 -13.58
N GLN A 349 12.71 -3.17 -13.61
CA GLN A 349 13.91 -2.33 -13.47
C GLN A 349 14.11 -1.37 -14.65
N ARG A 350 13.69 -1.75 -15.86
CA ARG A 350 13.83 -0.92 -17.08
C ARG A 350 12.72 0.10 -17.26
N HIS A 351 11.59 -0.10 -16.59
CA HIS A 351 10.42 0.77 -16.76
C HIS A 351 10.59 2.10 -16.02
N GLN A 352 10.12 3.20 -16.62
CA GLN A 352 10.27 4.58 -16.08
C GLN A 352 9.29 4.93 -14.97
N TRP A 353 8.25 4.15 -14.79
CA TRP A 353 7.23 4.32 -13.74
C TRP A 353 6.64 5.74 -13.66
N PRO A 354 6.00 6.25 -14.72
CA PRO A 354 5.40 7.59 -14.70
C PRO A 354 4.33 7.77 -13.62
N GLY A 355 3.61 6.70 -13.24
CA GLY A 355 2.69 6.68 -12.10
C GLY A 355 3.32 6.21 -10.79
N ASN A 356 4.66 6.10 -10.74
CA ASN A 356 5.44 5.79 -9.55
C ASN A 356 4.95 4.52 -8.78
N VAL A 357 4.91 4.59 -7.47
CA VAL A 357 4.53 3.47 -6.59
C VAL A 357 3.06 3.07 -6.79
N ARG A 358 2.18 4.03 -7.10
CA ARG A 358 0.76 3.74 -7.38
C ARG A 358 0.59 2.91 -8.64
N GLU A 359 1.35 3.19 -9.69
CA GLU A 359 1.36 2.38 -10.92
C GLU A 359 1.91 0.99 -10.65
N LEU A 360 3.04 0.89 -9.93
CA LEU A 360 3.64 -0.40 -9.56
C LEU A 360 2.65 -1.27 -8.78
N PHE A 361 2.02 -0.70 -7.76
CA PHE A 361 1.01 -1.39 -6.95
C PHE A 361 -0.14 -1.95 -7.81
N ASN A 362 -0.73 -1.11 -8.68
CA ASN A 362 -1.83 -1.51 -9.55
C ASN A 362 -1.43 -2.62 -10.53
N ARG A 363 -0.21 -2.56 -11.10
CA ARG A 363 0.29 -3.58 -12.04
C ARG A 363 0.56 -4.90 -11.32
N VAL A 364 1.16 -4.86 -10.13
CA VAL A 364 1.39 -6.06 -9.30
C VAL A 364 0.06 -6.69 -8.90
N GLN A 365 -0.88 -5.91 -8.38
CA GLN A 365 -2.20 -6.40 -8.00
C GLN A 365 -2.94 -7.05 -9.17
N ARG A 366 -2.90 -6.43 -10.35
CA ARG A 366 -3.48 -7.00 -11.56
C ARG A 366 -2.78 -8.30 -11.97
N GLY A 367 -1.43 -8.34 -11.97
CA GLY A 367 -0.66 -9.55 -12.27
C GLY A 367 -0.99 -10.70 -11.34
N MET A 368 -1.22 -10.44 -10.05
CA MET A 368 -1.62 -11.44 -9.07
C MET A 368 -3.00 -12.06 -9.36
N VAL A 369 -3.92 -11.30 -9.96
CA VAL A 369 -5.28 -11.75 -10.30
C VAL A 369 -5.33 -12.43 -11.66
N MET A 370 -4.55 -11.96 -12.65
CA MET A 370 -4.63 -12.37 -14.06
C MET A 370 -3.60 -13.42 -14.46
N CYS A 371 -2.65 -13.75 -13.58
CA CYS A 371 -1.63 -14.76 -13.87
C CYS A 371 -2.22 -16.16 -13.82
N ASP A 372 -2.05 -16.95 -14.90
CA ASP A 372 -2.47 -18.34 -14.99
C ASP A 372 -1.40 -19.32 -14.46
N GLY A 373 -0.17 -18.86 -14.26
CA GLY A 373 0.98 -19.67 -13.87
C GLY A 373 1.41 -19.46 -12.39
N PRO A 374 2.45 -20.19 -11.96
CA PRO A 374 2.98 -20.04 -10.59
C PRO A 374 3.84 -18.80 -10.39
N LEU A 375 4.23 -18.08 -11.46
CA LEU A 375 5.06 -16.87 -11.44
C LEU A 375 4.46 -15.80 -12.34
N ILE A 376 4.42 -14.58 -11.86
CA ILE A 376 3.97 -13.40 -12.60
C ILE A 376 5.04 -13.04 -13.63
N THR A 377 4.68 -12.99 -14.91
CA THR A 377 5.56 -12.67 -16.04
C THR A 377 5.50 -11.17 -16.38
N ALA A 378 6.42 -10.70 -17.25
CA ALA A 378 6.40 -9.32 -17.74
C ALA A 378 5.11 -8.99 -18.52
N SER A 379 4.50 -9.98 -19.19
CA SER A 379 3.22 -9.81 -19.88
C SER A 379 2.05 -9.61 -18.94
N ASP A 380 2.01 -10.31 -17.81
CA ASP A 380 0.96 -10.14 -16.77
C ASP A 380 0.99 -8.76 -16.15
N LEU A 381 2.19 -8.15 -16.08
CA LEU A 381 2.41 -6.77 -15.61
C LEU A 381 2.25 -5.71 -16.71
N PHE A 382 1.99 -6.11 -17.97
CA PHE A 382 2.00 -5.21 -19.14
C PHE A 382 3.34 -4.45 -19.30
N LEU A 383 4.45 -5.14 -19.01
CA LEU A 383 5.83 -4.65 -19.18
C LEU A 383 6.58 -5.36 -20.31
N GLY A 384 5.91 -6.17 -21.15
CA GLY A 384 6.50 -6.92 -22.27
C GLY A 384 7.04 -6.00 -23.35
N ALA A 385 7.89 -6.53 -24.24
CA ALA A 385 8.65 -5.82 -25.29
C ALA A 385 7.80 -5.07 -26.35
N GLY A 386 6.47 -5.02 -26.22
CA GLY A 386 5.55 -4.20 -27.01
C GLY A 386 5.11 -2.90 -26.35
N GLY A 387 5.56 -2.63 -25.11
CA GLY A 387 5.24 -1.42 -24.33
C GLY A 387 6.33 -0.34 -24.40
N GLY A 388 6.78 0.00 -25.60
CA GLY A 388 7.66 1.15 -25.83
C GLY A 388 7.04 2.44 -25.32
N ALA A 389 7.88 3.26 -24.72
CA ALA A 389 7.59 4.58 -24.14
C ALA A 389 6.50 5.33 -24.92
N GLY A 390 5.41 5.71 -24.24
CA GLY A 390 4.53 6.75 -24.77
C GLY A 390 3.12 6.37 -25.19
N ASN A 391 2.47 5.37 -24.55
CA ASN A 391 1.02 5.33 -24.63
C ASN A 391 0.42 5.44 -23.22
N LEU A 392 0.17 6.68 -22.80
CA LEU A 392 -1.01 6.97 -21.99
C LEU A 392 -2.17 6.33 -22.74
N VAL A 393 -2.57 5.12 -22.31
CA VAL A 393 -3.81 4.52 -22.80
C VAL A 393 -4.89 5.47 -22.35
N SER A 394 -5.28 6.38 -23.24
CA SER A 394 -6.41 7.27 -22.99
C SER A 394 -7.57 6.37 -22.58
N LEU A 395 -8.42 6.82 -21.68
CA LEU A 395 -9.68 6.13 -21.34
C LEU A 395 -10.40 5.62 -22.60
N ALA A 396 -10.30 6.35 -23.72
CA ALA A 396 -10.81 5.98 -25.04
C ALA A 396 -10.11 4.73 -25.61
N THR A 397 -8.79 4.57 -25.45
CA THR A 397 -8.04 3.42 -25.98
C THR A 397 -8.27 2.17 -25.12
N ALA A 398 -8.35 2.31 -23.79
CA ALA A 398 -8.72 1.21 -22.88
C ALA A 398 -10.16 0.74 -23.15
N ARG A 399 -11.09 1.67 -23.31
CA ARG A 399 -12.48 1.39 -23.69
C ARG A 399 -12.58 0.68 -25.04
N ASN A 400 -11.85 1.15 -26.06
CA ASN A 400 -11.81 0.54 -27.38
C ASN A 400 -11.21 -0.88 -27.33
N GLY A 401 -10.21 -1.14 -26.50
CA GLY A 401 -9.65 -2.49 -26.29
C GLY A 401 -10.65 -3.46 -25.66
N MET A 402 -11.36 -3.03 -24.62
CA MET A 402 -12.43 -3.82 -23.98
C MET A 402 -13.60 -4.09 -24.95
N GLU A 403 -14.08 -3.07 -25.64
CA GLU A 403 -15.17 -3.19 -26.62
C GLU A 403 -14.76 -4.12 -27.78
N ARG A 404 -13.50 -4.05 -28.24
CA ARG A 404 -12.95 -4.94 -29.27
C ARG A 404 -12.97 -6.40 -28.82
N GLY A 405 -12.52 -6.69 -27.58
CA GLY A 405 -12.53 -8.04 -27.02
C GLY A 405 -13.94 -8.62 -26.91
N LEU A 406 -14.89 -7.86 -26.40
CA LEU A 406 -16.29 -8.27 -26.27
C LEU A 406 -16.95 -8.56 -27.63
N VAL A 407 -16.74 -7.68 -28.62
CA VAL A 407 -17.30 -7.83 -29.97
C VAL A 407 -16.68 -9.04 -30.67
N GLN A 408 -15.36 -9.28 -30.57
CA GLN A 408 -14.71 -10.43 -31.12
C GLN A 408 -15.19 -11.74 -30.50
N ALA A 409 -15.31 -11.78 -29.15
CA ALA A 409 -15.82 -12.96 -28.44
C ALA A 409 -17.26 -13.29 -28.83
N ALA A 410 -18.14 -12.29 -28.98
CA ALA A 410 -19.50 -12.50 -29.45
C ALA A 410 -19.58 -13.00 -30.91
N LEU A 411 -18.75 -12.46 -31.79
CA LEU A 411 -18.67 -12.94 -33.19
C LEU A 411 -18.19 -14.38 -33.25
N VAL A 412 -17.18 -14.77 -32.50
CA VAL A 412 -16.67 -16.16 -32.44
C VAL A 412 -17.76 -17.10 -31.91
N ARG A 413 -18.43 -16.76 -30.79
CA ARG A 413 -19.53 -17.59 -30.25
C ARG A 413 -20.70 -17.79 -31.22
N THR A 414 -20.98 -16.79 -32.04
CA THR A 414 -22.12 -16.81 -32.96
C THR A 414 -21.74 -17.22 -34.41
N GLY A 415 -20.52 -17.78 -34.60
CA GLY A 415 -20.05 -18.20 -35.91
C GLY A 415 -19.94 -17.05 -36.92
N TYR A 416 -19.59 -15.86 -36.47
CA TYR A 416 -19.51 -14.59 -37.22
C TYR A 416 -20.85 -14.10 -37.80
N ASN A 417 -21.96 -14.60 -37.27
CA ASN A 417 -23.29 -14.10 -37.61
C ASN A 417 -23.53 -12.75 -36.86
N VAL A 418 -23.46 -11.64 -37.61
CA VAL A 418 -23.59 -10.27 -37.05
C VAL A 418 -24.95 -10.03 -36.39
N ALA A 419 -26.04 -10.65 -36.91
CA ALA A 419 -27.36 -10.48 -36.32
C ALA A 419 -27.50 -11.23 -34.99
N ALA A 420 -26.88 -12.42 -34.88
CA ALA A 420 -26.83 -13.19 -33.64
C ALA A 420 -25.91 -12.51 -32.61
N ALA A 421 -24.73 -12.02 -33.04
CA ALA A 421 -23.79 -11.28 -32.18
C ALA A 421 -24.38 -9.98 -31.61
N ALA A 422 -25.18 -9.24 -32.38
CA ALA A 422 -25.89 -8.05 -31.93
C ALA A 422 -26.89 -8.38 -30.80
N ARG A 423 -27.60 -9.51 -30.91
CA ARG A 423 -28.50 -10.00 -29.88
C ARG A 423 -27.76 -10.47 -28.62
N ASP A 424 -26.65 -11.20 -28.79
CA ASP A 424 -25.79 -11.68 -27.72
C ASP A 424 -25.19 -10.52 -26.88
N LEU A 425 -24.88 -9.41 -27.55
CA LEU A 425 -24.38 -8.18 -26.92
C LEU A 425 -25.49 -7.23 -26.45
N ASN A 426 -26.76 -7.58 -26.65
CA ASN A 426 -27.92 -6.75 -26.31
C ASN A 426 -27.86 -5.32 -26.92
N ILE A 427 -27.40 -5.21 -28.19
CA ILE A 427 -27.30 -3.96 -28.93
C ILE A 427 -28.00 -4.05 -30.30
N SER A 428 -28.31 -2.88 -30.90
CA SER A 428 -28.87 -2.88 -32.24
C SER A 428 -27.83 -3.31 -33.29
N ARG A 429 -28.27 -3.92 -34.40
CA ARG A 429 -27.39 -4.28 -35.55
C ARG A 429 -26.62 -3.05 -36.06
N VAL A 430 -27.31 -1.88 -36.11
CA VAL A 430 -26.69 -0.63 -36.58
C VAL A 430 -25.55 -0.21 -35.63
N THR A 431 -25.75 -0.36 -34.34
CA THR A 431 -24.71 -0.08 -33.31
C THR A 431 -23.53 -1.02 -33.49
N LEU A 432 -23.77 -2.34 -33.70
CA LEU A 432 -22.70 -3.30 -33.92
C LEU A 432 -21.92 -2.99 -35.18
N TYR A 433 -22.58 -2.63 -36.31
CA TYR A 433 -21.87 -2.24 -37.53
C TYR A 433 -21.02 -0.97 -37.34
N ARG A 434 -21.50 0.03 -36.59
CA ARG A 434 -20.68 1.20 -36.22
C ARG A 434 -19.45 0.82 -35.38
N MET A 435 -19.62 -0.10 -34.43
CA MET A 435 -18.52 -0.60 -33.60
C MET A 435 -17.50 -1.39 -34.45
N LEU A 436 -17.93 -2.28 -35.36
CA LEU A 436 -17.06 -3.03 -36.24
C LEU A 436 -16.22 -2.11 -37.14
N ARG A 437 -16.81 -1.03 -37.68
CA ARG A 437 -16.08 -0.01 -38.44
C ARG A 437 -15.10 0.76 -37.56
N ARG A 438 -15.53 1.26 -36.40
CA ARG A 438 -14.68 2.02 -35.48
C ARG A 438 -13.50 1.20 -34.95
N LEU A 439 -13.71 -0.08 -34.67
CA LEU A 439 -12.74 -0.99 -34.10
C LEU A 439 -11.90 -1.72 -35.16
N ALA A 440 -12.12 -1.44 -36.44
CA ALA A 440 -11.46 -2.09 -37.60
C ALA A 440 -11.54 -3.62 -37.56
N ILE A 441 -12.67 -4.18 -37.14
CA ILE A 441 -12.93 -5.63 -37.12
C ILE A 441 -13.63 -6.00 -38.41
N ARG A 442 -13.02 -6.92 -39.20
CA ARG A 442 -13.65 -7.47 -40.41
C ARG A 442 -14.36 -8.78 -40.06
N PRO A 443 -15.70 -8.89 -40.17
CA PRO A 443 -16.36 -10.18 -40.07
C PRO A 443 -15.90 -11.05 -41.22
N LYS A 444 -15.50 -12.32 -40.98
CA LYS A 444 -15.21 -13.28 -42.02
C LYS A 444 -16.46 -13.43 -42.87
N ARG A 445 -16.36 -13.24 -44.21
CA ARG A 445 -17.44 -13.47 -45.14
C ARG A 445 -17.76 -14.98 -45.20
N GLU A 446 -19.02 -15.33 -44.95
CA GLU A 446 -19.54 -16.61 -45.34
C GLU A 446 -19.48 -16.69 -46.91
N ILE A 447 -18.91 -17.77 -47.37
CA ILE A 447 -18.99 -18.17 -48.78
C ILE A 447 -20.38 -18.79 -48.99
N ASN A 448 -21.35 -17.96 -49.32
CA ASN A 448 -22.59 -18.40 -50.00
C ASN A 448 -23.11 -17.20 -50.80
N GLY A 449 -23.12 -17.42 -52.13
CA GLY A 449 -23.31 -16.45 -53.18
C GLY A 449 -24.56 -15.62 -53.08
N VAL A 450 -24.37 -14.32 -53.10
CA VAL A 450 -25.18 -13.31 -53.80
C VAL A 450 -24.29 -12.06 -53.88
N GLU A 451 -24.01 -11.61 -55.11
CA GLU A 451 -23.35 -10.32 -55.38
C GLU A 451 -24.20 -9.15 -54.91
N PRO A 452 -23.64 -8.14 -54.27
CA PRO A 452 -24.33 -6.86 -54.10
C PRO A 452 -23.97 -5.89 -55.22
N LEU A 453 -25.00 -5.33 -55.79
CA LEU A 453 -25.03 -4.23 -56.74
C LEU A 453 -24.11 -3.04 -56.32
N GLY A 454 -23.45 -2.55 -57.33
CA GLY A 454 -22.82 -1.28 -57.59
C GLY A 454 -22.63 -0.26 -56.49
N VAL A 455 -21.38 0.05 -56.21
CA VAL A 455 -20.99 1.34 -55.63
C VAL A 455 -20.28 2.14 -56.71
N LEU A 456 -20.93 3.22 -57.10
CA LEU A 456 -20.43 4.28 -57.94
C LEU A 456 -19.05 4.77 -57.47
N THR A 457 -18.06 4.65 -58.35
CA THR A 457 -16.76 5.34 -58.25
C THR A 457 -16.98 6.79 -58.66
N ALA A 458 -16.72 7.72 -57.77
CA ALA A 458 -16.58 9.13 -58.11
C ALA A 458 -15.09 9.46 -58.29
N GLY A 459 -14.75 9.74 -59.52
CA GLY A 459 -14.02 10.79 -60.09
C GLY A 459 -12.57 11.06 -59.57
N ALA A 460 -11.63 10.55 -60.37
CA ALA A 460 -10.31 11.12 -60.48
C ALA A 460 -10.41 12.52 -61.12
N VAL A 461 -9.89 13.55 -60.46
CA VAL A 461 -9.56 14.82 -61.13
C VAL A 461 -8.04 14.90 -61.22
N ARG A 462 -7.56 14.87 -62.43
CA ARG A 462 -6.23 15.33 -62.85
C ARG A 462 -6.15 16.81 -62.67
N GLU A 463 -5.07 17.28 -62.14
CA GLU A 463 -4.54 18.64 -62.42
C GLU A 463 -3.14 18.50 -62.96
N GLU A 464 -3.03 18.89 -64.24
CA GLU A 464 -1.80 19.23 -64.97
C GLU A 464 -1.69 20.76 -64.98
N VAL A 465 -0.47 21.25 -64.74
CA VAL A 465 0.19 22.43 -65.38
C VAL A 465 -0.28 23.86 -64.98
N ARG A 466 0.47 24.56 -64.20
CA ARG A 466 1.50 25.59 -64.56
C ARG A 466 2.18 26.19 -63.34
#